data_dace026a7f7ed110fd9f012781f64fe0
#
_entry.id   dace026a7f7ed110fd9f012781f64fe0
#
_cell.length_a   1.000
_cell.length_b   1.000
_cell.length_c   1.000
_cell.angle_alpha   90.00
_cell.angle_beta   90.00
_cell.angle_gamma   90.00
#
_symmetry.space_group_name_H-M   'P 1'
#
loop_
_entity.id
_entity.type
_entity.pdbx_description
1 polymer ?
#
loop_
_entity_poly.entity_id
_entity_poly.type
_entity_poly.pdbx_seq_one_letter_code
_entity_poly.pdbx_strand_id
1 'polypeptide(L)'
;VKYSGLPYIRTIDSIKVKDEISIFILFTLLITSFILLLFFKSFKATIISIIVVVIGVLFSFGTMGMLGYDISILMALIPPVIIVIGIPNCIFLINKYHTEFKKNKDKDKSLHLMISKIGNITLLTNLTTASGFAAFILTKSETLQEFGLVAAISIIFIFIISILLIPIWFSF
;
A
#
# COMPACT_ATOMS: atom_id res chain seq x y z
N VAL A 1 15.16 29.35 29.15
CA VAL A 1 14.12 28.57 29.84
C VAL A 1 14.02 27.23 29.11
N LYS A 2 14.46 26.14 29.75
CA LYS A 2 14.31 24.78 29.20
C LYS A 2 12.88 24.32 29.52
N TYR A 3 12.00 24.33 28.54
CA TYR A 3 10.70 23.71 28.66
C TYR A 3 10.86 22.20 28.60
N SER A 4 10.74 21.52 29.71
CA SER A 4 10.76 20.06 29.82
C SER A 4 9.40 19.60 30.36
N GLY A 5 8.59 19.00 29.51
CA GLY A 5 7.32 18.39 29.88
C GLY A 5 6.81 17.48 28.77
N LEU A 6 6.09 16.42 29.13
CA LEU A 6 5.47 15.46 28.22
C LEU A 6 4.71 16.12 27.04
N PRO A 7 3.95 17.23 27.23
CA PRO A 7 3.27 17.90 26.12
C PRO A 7 4.24 18.53 25.11
N TYR A 8 5.36 19.08 25.58
CA TYR A 8 6.37 19.72 24.73
C TYR A 8 7.13 18.69 23.88
N ILE A 9 7.49 17.56 24.48
CA ILE A 9 8.14 16.45 23.77
C ILE A 9 7.19 15.91 22.70
N ARG A 10 5.93 15.66 23.01
CA ARG A 10 4.92 15.20 22.03
C ARG A 10 4.73 16.16 20.85
N THR A 11 4.74 17.47 21.10
CA THR A 11 4.57 18.48 20.04
C THR A 11 5.79 18.56 19.12
N ILE A 12 7.01 18.52 19.68
CA ILE A 12 8.25 18.51 18.89
C ILE A 12 8.37 17.21 18.09
N ASP A 13 8.08 16.07 18.70
CA ASP A 13 8.11 14.78 18.00
C ASP A 13 7.08 14.74 16.87
N SER A 14 5.87 15.29 17.08
CA SER A 14 4.85 15.35 16.02
C SER A 14 5.27 16.24 14.83
N ILE A 15 5.95 17.35 15.09
CA ILE A 15 6.41 18.27 14.03
C ILE A 15 7.58 17.64 13.26
N LYS A 16 8.57 17.08 13.96
CA LYS A 16 9.71 16.40 13.34
C LYS A 16 9.25 15.18 12.53
N VAL A 17 8.35 14.38 13.08
CA VAL A 17 7.79 13.22 12.39
C VAL A 17 7.07 13.62 11.10
N LYS A 18 6.35 14.74 11.05
CA LYS A 18 5.71 15.24 9.81
C LYS A 18 6.72 15.58 8.71
N ASP A 19 7.82 16.22 9.03
CA ASP A 19 8.83 16.60 8.04
C ASP A 19 9.61 15.35 7.55
N GLU A 20 9.93 14.44 8.47
CA GLU A 20 10.62 13.20 8.14
C GLU A 20 9.77 12.21 7.34
N ILE A 21 8.45 12.14 7.58
CA ILE A 21 7.51 11.28 6.83
C ILE A 21 7.55 11.58 5.34
N SER A 22 7.52 12.85 4.95
CA SER A 22 7.50 13.25 3.54
C SER A 22 8.77 12.78 2.82
N ILE A 23 9.92 12.92 3.45
CA ILE A 23 11.20 12.46 2.93
C ILE A 23 11.21 10.93 2.85
N PHE A 24 10.71 10.25 3.88
CA PHE A 24 10.66 8.80 3.95
C PHE A 24 9.77 8.19 2.86
N ILE A 25 8.60 8.77 2.63
CA ILE A 25 7.68 8.37 1.55
C ILE A 25 8.34 8.59 0.20
N LEU A 26 8.97 9.75 -0.02
CA LEU A 26 9.65 10.05 -1.27
C LEU A 26 10.76 9.04 -1.58
N PHE A 27 11.65 8.77 -0.61
CA PHE A 27 12.72 7.78 -0.76
C PHE A 27 12.16 6.37 -1.02
N THR A 28 11.13 5.97 -0.29
CA THR A 28 10.49 4.66 -0.48
C THR A 28 9.91 4.56 -1.88
N LEU A 29 9.19 5.58 -2.36
CA LEU A 29 8.63 5.61 -3.72
C LEU A 29 9.73 5.61 -4.79
N LEU A 30 10.82 6.35 -4.60
CA LEU A 30 11.94 6.38 -5.56
C LEU A 30 12.63 5.02 -5.67
N ILE A 31 13.02 4.45 -4.54
CA ILE A 31 13.67 3.13 -4.51
C ILE A 31 12.76 2.08 -5.14
N THR A 32 11.49 2.10 -4.78
CA THR A 32 10.50 1.16 -5.30
C THR A 32 10.24 1.35 -6.79
N SER A 33 10.13 2.60 -7.26
CA SER A 33 10.01 2.92 -8.68
C SER A 33 11.20 2.41 -9.47
N PHE A 34 12.41 2.57 -8.93
CA PHE A 34 13.64 2.05 -9.54
C PHE A 34 13.63 0.52 -9.64
N ILE A 35 13.26 -0.17 -8.56
CA ILE A 35 13.13 -1.64 -8.55
C ILE A 35 12.09 -2.10 -9.56
N LEU A 36 10.93 -1.43 -9.64
CA LEU A 36 9.88 -1.74 -10.62
C LEU A 36 10.34 -1.57 -12.06
N LEU A 37 11.08 -0.49 -12.36
CA LEU A 37 11.65 -0.27 -13.69
C LEU A 37 12.63 -1.37 -14.09
N LEU A 38 13.48 -1.80 -13.17
CA LEU A 38 14.42 -2.92 -13.40
C LEU A 38 13.66 -4.24 -13.64
N PHE A 39 12.60 -4.48 -12.88
CA PHE A 39 11.86 -5.75 -12.93
C PHE A 39 10.98 -5.87 -14.16
N PHE A 40 10.22 -4.83 -14.48
CA PHE A 40 9.25 -4.88 -15.59
C PHE A 40 9.86 -4.52 -16.94
N LYS A 41 10.94 -3.74 -16.97
CA LYS A 41 11.48 -3.14 -18.20
C LYS A 41 10.39 -2.44 -19.04
N SER A 42 9.32 -1.98 -18.41
CA SER A 42 8.14 -1.36 -19.01
C SER A 42 7.70 -0.15 -18.20
N PHE A 43 7.83 1.03 -18.78
CA PHE A 43 7.35 2.27 -18.15
C PHE A 43 5.85 2.25 -17.84
N LYS A 44 5.04 1.66 -18.74
CA LYS A 44 3.58 1.60 -18.54
C LYS A 44 3.21 0.79 -17.32
N ALA A 45 3.83 -0.38 -17.11
CA ALA A 45 3.60 -1.23 -15.95
C ALA A 45 4.04 -0.54 -14.65
N THR A 46 5.16 0.18 -14.69
CA THR A 46 5.67 0.92 -13.53
C THR A 46 4.74 2.06 -13.15
N ILE A 47 4.29 2.86 -14.12
CA ILE A 47 3.40 4.00 -13.86
C ILE A 47 2.09 3.55 -13.20
N ILE A 48 1.43 2.51 -13.73
CA ILE A 48 0.18 2.05 -13.13
C ILE A 48 0.38 1.51 -11.71
N SER A 49 1.48 0.81 -11.45
CA SER A 49 1.81 0.32 -10.11
C SER A 49 2.03 1.47 -9.13
N ILE A 50 2.72 2.53 -9.54
CA ILE A 50 2.91 3.73 -8.71
C ILE A 50 1.58 4.42 -8.44
N ILE A 51 0.71 4.57 -9.44
CA ILE A 51 -0.61 5.18 -9.27
C ILE A 51 -1.43 4.41 -8.22
N VAL A 52 -1.49 3.08 -8.34
CA VAL A 52 -2.20 2.21 -7.38
C VAL A 52 -1.69 2.41 -5.97
N VAL A 53 -0.36 2.43 -5.81
CA VAL A 53 0.27 2.57 -4.49
C VAL A 53 0.05 3.96 -3.91
N VAL A 54 0.16 5.02 -4.71
CA VAL A 54 -0.11 6.41 -4.26
C VAL A 54 -1.56 6.54 -3.79
N ILE A 55 -2.52 5.98 -4.53
CA ILE A 55 -3.93 5.95 -4.10
C ILE A 55 -4.08 5.20 -2.77
N GLY A 56 -3.40 4.07 -2.60
CA GLY A 56 -3.40 3.31 -1.35
C GLY A 56 -2.86 4.11 -0.16
N VAL A 57 -1.76 4.83 -0.36
CA VAL A 57 -1.17 5.71 0.67
C VAL A 57 -2.10 6.87 1.00
N LEU A 58 -2.67 7.54 0.00
CA LEU A 58 -3.64 8.62 0.23
C LEU A 58 -4.87 8.14 0.99
N PHE A 59 -5.37 6.94 0.64
CA PHE A 59 -6.48 6.33 1.36
C PHE A 59 -6.13 6.02 2.82
N SER A 60 -4.92 5.55 3.10
CA SER A 60 -4.49 5.28 4.48
C SER A 60 -4.47 6.54 5.35
N PHE A 61 -3.99 7.66 4.81
CA PHE A 61 -4.08 8.96 5.49
C PHE A 61 -5.53 9.43 5.65
N GLY A 62 -6.36 9.22 4.62
CA GLY A 62 -7.80 9.51 4.71
C GLY A 62 -8.49 8.71 5.82
N THR A 63 -8.16 7.42 5.95
CA THR A 63 -8.69 6.55 6.99
C THR A 63 -8.27 7.03 8.39
N MET A 64 -7.00 7.41 8.58
CA MET A 64 -6.51 8.01 9.82
C MET A 64 -7.30 9.26 10.19
N GLY A 65 -7.47 10.18 9.22
CA GLY A 65 -8.22 11.42 9.43
C GLY A 65 -9.70 11.19 9.76
N MET A 66 -10.35 10.22 9.09
CA MET A 66 -11.76 9.86 9.37
C MET A 66 -11.96 9.25 10.75
N LEU A 67 -10.99 8.49 11.24
CA LEU A 67 -11.02 7.88 12.57
C LEU A 67 -10.57 8.83 13.67
N GLY A 68 -10.07 10.01 13.33
CA GLY A 68 -9.60 11.02 14.28
C GLY A 68 -8.30 10.62 14.99
N TYR A 69 -7.49 9.76 14.37
CA TYR A 69 -6.24 9.29 14.95
C TYR A 69 -5.10 10.29 14.75
N ASP A 70 -4.31 10.49 15.79
CA ASP A 70 -3.13 11.34 15.73
C ASP A 70 -1.96 10.64 15.00
N ILE A 71 -1.14 11.42 14.30
CA ILE A 71 0.05 10.90 13.63
C ILE A 71 1.11 10.57 14.70
N SER A 72 1.20 9.30 15.05
CA SER A 72 2.26 8.74 15.90
C SER A 72 3.43 8.20 15.07
N ILE A 73 4.53 7.85 15.72
CA ILE A 73 5.68 7.21 15.06
C ILE A 73 5.27 5.90 14.37
N LEU A 74 4.40 5.11 14.99
CA LEU A 74 3.88 3.88 14.38
C LEU A 74 3.00 4.18 13.16
N MET A 75 2.15 5.20 13.23
CA MET A 75 1.34 5.62 12.09
C MET A 75 2.19 6.09 10.90
N ALA A 76 3.35 6.67 11.15
CA ALA A 76 4.31 7.06 10.12
C ALA A 76 4.85 5.89 9.29
N LEU A 77 4.78 4.65 9.82
CA LEU A 77 5.19 3.44 9.11
C LEU A 77 4.11 2.91 8.15
N ILE A 78 2.87 3.38 8.22
CA ILE A 78 1.79 2.88 7.36
C ILE A 78 2.07 3.10 5.87
N PRO A 79 2.47 4.30 5.39
CA PRO A 79 2.77 4.51 3.98
C PRO A 79 3.83 3.53 3.43
N PRO A 80 5.01 3.36 4.04
CA PRO A 80 5.98 2.35 3.60
C PRO A 80 5.41 0.93 3.57
N VAL A 81 4.61 0.53 4.57
CA VAL A 81 3.98 -0.79 4.62
C VAL A 81 3.03 -0.98 3.44
N ILE A 82 2.19 0.02 3.14
CA ILE A 82 1.26 -0.02 2.01
C ILE A 82 2.02 -0.09 0.67
N ILE A 83 3.13 0.64 0.53
CA ILE A 83 3.97 0.58 -0.66
C ILE A 83 4.54 -0.85 -0.84
N VAL A 84 5.12 -1.42 0.19
CA VAL A 84 5.74 -2.75 0.16
C VAL A 84 4.73 -3.86 -0.12
N ILE A 85 3.49 -3.75 0.35
CA ILE A 85 2.43 -4.74 0.11
C ILE A 85 1.76 -4.52 -1.25
N GLY A 86 1.54 -3.29 -1.65
CA GLY A 86 0.84 -2.95 -2.90
C GLY A 86 1.62 -3.33 -4.15
N ILE A 87 2.94 -3.22 -4.11
CA ILE A 87 3.79 -3.49 -5.27
C ILE A 87 3.77 -4.95 -5.71
N PRO A 88 3.98 -5.96 -4.85
CA PRO A 88 3.83 -7.36 -5.25
C PRO A 88 2.46 -7.68 -5.84
N ASN A 89 1.38 -7.07 -5.33
CA ASN A 89 0.04 -7.24 -5.91
C ASN A 89 0.00 -6.79 -7.37
N CYS A 90 0.54 -5.60 -7.67
CA CYS A 90 0.64 -5.10 -9.03
C CYS A 90 1.53 -5.99 -9.91
N ILE A 91 2.69 -6.40 -9.39
CA ILE A 91 3.64 -7.26 -10.10
C ILE A 91 3.00 -8.59 -10.51
N PHE A 92 2.32 -9.26 -9.58
CA PHE A 92 1.69 -10.55 -9.86
C PHE A 92 0.59 -10.43 -10.92
N LEU A 93 -0.28 -9.43 -10.82
CA LEU A 93 -1.34 -9.18 -11.78
C LEU A 93 -0.78 -8.86 -13.18
N ILE A 94 0.16 -7.94 -13.29
CA ILE A 94 0.74 -7.52 -14.57
C ILE A 94 1.51 -8.67 -15.23
N ASN A 95 2.34 -9.39 -14.49
CA ASN A 95 3.08 -10.51 -15.02
C ASN A 95 2.16 -11.62 -15.51
N LYS A 96 1.08 -11.89 -14.77
CA LYS A 96 0.10 -12.89 -15.19
C LYS A 96 -0.60 -12.47 -16.47
N TYR A 97 -1.04 -11.22 -16.58
CA TYR A 97 -1.62 -10.69 -17.80
C TYR A 97 -0.66 -10.89 -19.00
N HIS A 98 0.59 -10.45 -18.86
CA HIS A 98 1.57 -10.58 -19.95
C HIS A 98 1.82 -12.05 -20.34
N THR A 99 1.85 -12.95 -19.37
CA THR A 99 2.04 -14.39 -19.62
C THR A 99 0.85 -14.99 -20.37
N GLU A 100 -0.38 -14.68 -19.96
CA GLU A 100 -1.59 -15.20 -20.61
C GLU A 100 -1.79 -14.55 -21.99
N PHE A 101 -1.48 -13.26 -22.13
CA PHE A 101 -1.59 -12.57 -23.42
C PHE A 101 -0.60 -13.11 -24.47
N LYS A 102 0.62 -13.47 -24.05
CA LYS A 102 1.58 -14.13 -24.95
C LYS A 102 1.07 -15.48 -25.45
N LYS A 103 0.30 -16.21 -24.64
CA LYS A 103 -0.24 -17.53 -24.98
C LYS A 103 -1.48 -17.45 -25.86
N ASN A 104 -2.43 -16.61 -25.47
CA ASN A 104 -3.77 -16.61 -26.07
C ASN A 104 -3.94 -15.56 -27.17
N LYS A 105 -3.13 -14.49 -27.17
CA LYS A 105 -3.23 -13.30 -28.05
C LYS A 105 -4.62 -12.62 -28.01
N ASP A 106 -5.40 -12.91 -26.99
CA ASP A 106 -6.75 -12.41 -26.74
C ASP A 106 -6.72 -11.62 -25.43
N LYS A 107 -7.12 -10.34 -25.49
CA LYS A 107 -7.11 -9.42 -24.34
C LYS A 107 -8.10 -9.85 -23.26
N ASP A 108 -9.35 -10.08 -23.65
CA ASP A 108 -10.44 -10.34 -22.71
C ASP A 108 -10.22 -11.66 -21.97
N LYS A 109 -9.83 -12.69 -22.71
CA LYS A 109 -9.48 -13.98 -22.14
C LYS A 109 -8.28 -13.89 -21.19
N SER A 110 -7.28 -13.11 -21.53
CA SER A 110 -6.08 -12.92 -20.70
C SER A 110 -6.38 -12.14 -19.43
N LEU A 111 -7.25 -11.12 -19.48
CA LEU A 111 -7.72 -10.38 -18.32
C LEU A 111 -8.54 -11.26 -17.39
N HIS A 112 -9.48 -12.04 -17.94
CA HIS A 112 -10.27 -12.98 -17.16
C HIS A 112 -9.40 -14.03 -16.44
N LEU A 113 -8.41 -14.60 -17.14
CA LEU A 113 -7.48 -15.58 -16.55
C LEU A 113 -6.55 -14.96 -15.50
N MET A 114 -6.16 -13.70 -15.69
CA MET A 114 -5.39 -12.95 -14.68
C MET A 114 -6.20 -12.80 -13.39
N ILE A 115 -7.42 -12.28 -13.48
CA ILE A 115 -8.27 -12.04 -12.31
C ILE A 115 -8.62 -13.36 -11.61
N SER A 116 -9.04 -14.39 -12.36
CA SER A 116 -9.49 -15.65 -11.77
C SER A 116 -8.37 -16.44 -11.10
N LYS A 117 -7.15 -16.44 -11.67
CA LYS A 117 -6.03 -17.22 -11.13
C LYS A 117 -5.23 -16.48 -10.08
N ILE A 118 -4.87 -15.21 -10.34
CA ILE A 118 -4.04 -14.45 -9.41
C ILE A 118 -4.89 -13.69 -8.39
N GLY A 119 -6.08 -13.21 -8.78
CA GLY A 119 -6.98 -12.52 -7.86
C GLY A 119 -7.27 -13.33 -6.59
N ASN A 120 -7.55 -14.62 -6.72
CA ASN A 120 -7.80 -15.49 -5.56
C ASN A 120 -6.55 -15.69 -4.68
N ILE A 121 -5.38 -15.84 -5.28
CA ILE A 121 -4.13 -16.01 -4.54
C ILE A 121 -3.78 -14.72 -3.79
N THR A 122 -3.85 -13.59 -4.47
CA THR A 122 -3.56 -12.28 -3.86
C THR A 122 -4.61 -11.88 -2.84
N LEU A 123 -5.88 -12.25 -3.04
CA LEU A 123 -6.93 -12.07 -2.03
C LEU A 123 -6.57 -12.80 -0.73
N LEU A 124 -6.22 -14.08 -0.81
CA LEU A 124 -5.87 -14.86 0.36
C LEU A 124 -4.64 -14.29 1.08
N THR A 125 -3.61 -13.91 0.32
CA THR A 125 -2.39 -13.30 0.88
C THR A 125 -2.68 -11.98 1.58
N ASN A 126 -3.46 -11.09 0.95
CA ASN A 126 -3.81 -9.80 1.55
C ASN A 126 -4.74 -9.97 2.76
N LEU A 127 -5.69 -10.92 2.72
CA LEU A 127 -6.55 -11.21 3.85
C LEU A 127 -5.75 -11.74 5.04
N THR A 128 -4.80 -12.63 4.80
CA THR A 128 -3.90 -13.14 5.85
C THR A 128 -3.05 -12.02 6.45
N THR A 129 -2.50 -11.15 5.60
CA THR A 129 -1.68 -10.01 6.06
C THR A 129 -2.53 -9.01 6.85
N ALA A 130 -3.73 -8.67 6.35
CA ALA A 130 -4.66 -7.79 7.05
C ALA A 130 -5.09 -8.38 8.40
N SER A 131 -5.33 -9.69 8.48
CA SER A 131 -5.63 -10.38 9.75
C SER A 131 -4.47 -10.30 10.73
N GLY A 132 -3.23 -10.39 10.26
CA GLY A 132 -2.03 -10.20 11.09
C GLY A 132 -1.96 -8.80 11.69
N PHE A 133 -2.24 -7.75 10.90
CA PHE A 133 -2.32 -6.39 11.42
C PHE A 133 -3.54 -6.18 12.32
N ALA A 134 -4.68 -6.76 11.98
CA ALA A 134 -5.88 -6.71 12.81
C ALA A 134 -5.68 -7.34 14.20
N ALA A 135 -4.78 -8.32 14.34
CA ALA A 135 -4.45 -8.90 15.64
C ALA A 135 -3.89 -7.86 16.64
N PHE A 136 -3.29 -6.76 16.16
CA PHE A 136 -2.85 -5.66 17.04
C PHE A 136 -4.00 -4.96 17.77
N ILE A 137 -5.24 -5.05 17.27
CA ILE A 137 -6.44 -4.53 17.95
C ILE A 137 -6.65 -5.19 19.31
N LEU A 138 -6.17 -6.43 19.48
CA LEU A 138 -6.28 -7.17 20.74
C LEU A 138 -5.22 -6.79 21.78
N THR A 139 -4.27 -5.92 21.44
CA THR A 139 -3.22 -5.47 22.36
C THR A 139 -3.75 -4.43 23.34
N LYS A 140 -3.00 -4.16 24.41
CA LYS A 140 -3.37 -3.13 25.41
C LYS A 140 -2.87 -1.73 25.04
N SER A 141 -2.10 -1.58 23.98
CA SER A 141 -1.53 -0.31 23.53
C SER A 141 -2.47 0.36 22.53
N GLU A 142 -3.03 1.50 22.87
CA GLU A 142 -3.90 2.29 22.00
C GLU A 142 -3.22 2.58 20.64
N THR A 143 -1.98 3.01 20.66
CA THR A 143 -1.23 3.31 19.41
C THR A 143 -1.06 2.08 18.52
N LEU A 144 -0.88 0.88 19.10
CA LEU A 144 -0.81 -0.36 18.31
C LEU A 144 -2.17 -0.77 17.76
N GLN A 145 -3.25 -0.57 18.51
CA GLN A 145 -4.61 -0.83 18.06
C GLN A 145 -4.96 0.04 16.86
N GLU A 146 -4.71 1.34 16.95
CA GLU A 146 -4.94 2.30 15.89
C GLU A 146 -4.14 1.96 14.63
N PHE A 147 -2.83 1.70 14.79
CA PHE A 147 -1.94 1.28 13.70
C PHE A 147 -2.44 0.01 13.03
N GLY A 148 -2.79 -1.02 13.80
CA GLY A 148 -3.28 -2.30 13.29
C GLY A 148 -4.57 -2.17 12.51
N LEU A 149 -5.51 -1.36 13.00
CA LEU A 149 -6.79 -1.12 12.36
C LEU A 149 -6.61 -0.39 11.01
N VAL A 150 -5.87 0.71 10.99
CA VAL A 150 -5.64 1.49 9.77
C VAL A 150 -4.87 0.66 8.74
N ALA A 151 -3.84 -0.07 9.16
CA ALA A 151 -3.06 -0.93 8.28
C ALA A 151 -3.93 -2.04 7.67
N ALA A 152 -4.74 -2.74 8.48
CA ALA A 152 -5.61 -3.80 8.00
C ALA A 152 -6.63 -3.31 6.96
N ILE A 153 -7.30 -2.19 7.21
CA ILE A 153 -8.25 -1.58 6.28
C ILE A 153 -7.53 -1.16 4.99
N SER A 154 -6.37 -0.53 5.10
CA SER A 154 -5.61 -0.05 3.94
C SER A 154 -5.07 -1.19 3.07
N ILE A 155 -4.69 -2.33 3.65
CA ILE A 155 -4.25 -3.52 2.91
C ILE A 155 -5.39 -4.10 2.07
N ILE A 156 -6.58 -4.19 2.63
CA ILE A 156 -7.76 -4.67 1.87
C ILE A 156 -8.10 -3.68 0.76
N PHE A 157 -8.04 -2.38 1.04
CA PHE A 157 -8.33 -1.35 0.06
C PHE A 157 -7.35 -1.36 -1.12
N ILE A 158 -6.03 -1.45 -0.84
CA ILE A 158 -5.03 -1.47 -1.93
C ILE A 158 -5.16 -2.72 -2.81
N PHE A 159 -5.56 -3.86 -2.22
CA PHE A 159 -5.89 -5.06 -2.99
C PHE A 159 -7.08 -4.80 -3.94
N ILE A 160 -8.18 -4.22 -3.44
CA ILE A 160 -9.37 -3.91 -4.24
C ILE A 160 -9.00 -2.94 -5.38
N ILE A 161 -8.28 -1.86 -5.07
CA ILE A 161 -7.84 -0.89 -6.07
C ILE A 161 -6.92 -1.53 -7.12
N SER A 162 -5.99 -2.39 -6.73
CA SER A 162 -5.10 -3.04 -7.69
C SER A 162 -5.85 -3.97 -8.65
N ILE A 163 -6.82 -4.76 -8.13
CA ILE A 163 -7.61 -5.68 -8.96
C ILE A 163 -8.62 -4.98 -9.87
N LEU A 164 -8.98 -3.72 -9.55
CA LEU A 164 -9.84 -2.90 -10.39
C LEU A 164 -9.04 -2.09 -11.42
N LEU A 165 -8.03 -1.35 -10.99
CA LEU A 165 -7.31 -0.42 -11.87
C LEU A 165 -6.42 -1.12 -12.89
N ILE A 166 -5.75 -2.21 -12.52
CA ILE A 166 -4.84 -2.90 -13.44
C ILE A 166 -5.58 -3.48 -14.67
N PRO A 167 -6.70 -4.23 -14.53
CA PRO A 167 -7.46 -4.68 -15.69
C PRO A 167 -8.00 -3.54 -16.55
N ILE A 168 -8.53 -2.48 -15.93
CA ILE A 168 -9.03 -1.30 -16.64
C ILE A 168 -7.92 -0.70 -17.51
N TRP A 169 -6.73 -0.51 -16.95
CA TRP A 169 -5.59 0.05 -17.67
C TRP A 169 -5.16 -0.78 -18.88
N PHE A 170 -5.18 -2.10 -18.77
CA PHE A 170 -4.82 -3.01 -19.86
C PHE A 170 -5.98 -3.31 -20.80
N SER A 171 -7.21 -2.91 -20.49
CA SER A 171 -8.35 -2.99 -21.39
C SER A 171 -8.29 -1.94 -22.51
N PHE A 172 -7.72 -0.76 -22.22
CA PHE A 172 -7.46 0.30 -23.20
C PHE A 172 -6.11 0.10 -23.88
#